data_cae76bbff57f878a49003c006a00d753
#
_entry.id   cae76bbff57f878a49003c006a00d753
#
_cell.length_a   1.000
_cell.length_b   1.000
_cell.length_c   1.000
_cell.angle_alpha   90.00
_cell.angle_beta   90.00
_cell.angle_gamma   90.00
#
_symmetry.space_group_name_H-M   'P 1'
#
loop_
_entity.id
_entity.type
_entity.pdbx_description
1 polymer ?
#
loop_
_entity_poly.entity_id
_entity_poly.type
_entity_poly.pdbx_seq_one_letter_code
_entity_poly.pdbx_strand_id
1 'polypeptide(L)'
;MLDRILSTTDTAVLKSFGINLGYNAWTRGAAQLRAASPDTSLPLSWLVELAPAASLETVSAQISRERADGRYVFHAALPEDGIGTGTDFFALIRHFGDCDFLLDLEKTDRLPSSGQLKEAARCTNLFFLLPFSSSRCRQLADELLALGLPFAVTFSYRDADADELLSPRHIDELLSWGSPFLSFVPAASCSPQTYSAVDDAILDARMRQRFPALLIHWEKDIDRIGAILSSPAQHSFSSPRKTDPAR
;
A
#
# COMPACT_ATOMS: atom_id res chain seq x y z
N MET A 1 16.31 4.45 6.59
CA MET A 1 14.96 3.95 6.21
C MET A 1 14.76 2.51 6.65
N LEU A 2 15.49 1.52 6.14
CA LEU A 2 15.28 0.10 6.47
C LEU A 2 15.29 -0.20 7.97
N ASP A 3 16.27 0.33 8.72
CA ASP A 3 16.34 0.14 10.18
C ASP A 3 15.06 0.63 10.88
N ARG A 4 14.48 1.74 10.38
CA ARG A 4 13.24 2.27 10.93
C ARG A 4 12.04 1.35 10.64
N ILE A 5 11.94 0.81 9.44
CA ILE A 5 10.90 -0.17 9.09
C ILE A 5 11.01 -1.40 10.01
N LEU A 6 12.22 -1.93 10.17
CA LEU A 6 12.48 -3.10 11.02
C LEU A 6 12.23 -2.84 12.51
N SER A 7 12.38 -1.61 12.98
CA SER A 7 12.17 -1.25 14.39
C SER A 7 10.72 -0.89 14.74
N THR A 8 9.90 -0.52 13.75
CA THR A 8 8.52 -0.08 13.94
C THR A 8 7.45 -1.09 13.55
N THR A 9 7.84 -2.16 12.84
CA THR A 9 6.91 -3.14 12.31
C THR A 9 7.28 -4.55 12.75
N ASP A 10 6.29 -5.34 13.12
CA ASP A 10 6.49 -6.75 13.47
C ASP A 10 7.10 -7.54 12.31
N THR A 11 8.10 -8.37 12.60
CA THR A 11 8.82 -9.16 11.58
C THR A 11 7.91 -10.13 10.83
N ALA A 12 6.90 -10.71 11.48
CA ALA A 12 5.94 -11.60 10.84
C ALA A 12 5.09 -10.84 9.81
N VAL A 13 4.71 -9.60 10.13
CA VAL A 13 3.99 -8.71 9.22
C VAL A 13 4.85 -8.38 8.00
N LEU A 14 6.11 -7.95 8.21
CA LEU A 14 7.03 -7.65 7.10
C LEU A 14 7.25 -8.86 6.19
N LYS A 15 7.41 -10.05 6.78
CA LYS A 15 7.56 -11.28 6.02
C LYS A 15 6.32 -11.62 5.20
N SER A 16 5.14 -11.48 5.80
CA SER A 16 3.85 -11.75 5.14
C SER A 16 3.65 -10.81 3.94
N PHE A 17 3.80 -9.49 4.15
CA PHE A 17 3.74 -8.51 3.07
C PHE A 17 4.77 -8.78 1.96
N GLY A 18 6.01 -9.10 2.31
CA GLY A 18 7.04 -9.43 1.31
C GLY A 18 6.65 -10.62 0.44
N ILE A 19 6.05 -11.66 1.02
CA ILE A 19 5.57 -12.84 0.28
C ILE A 19 4.33 -12.48 -0.55
N ASN A 20 3.35 -11.80 0.05
CA ASN A 20 2.08 -11.50 -0.61
C ASN A 20 2.26 -10.52 -1.77
N LEU A 21 2.99 -9.42 -1.57
CA LEU A 21 3.30 -8.49 -2.66
C LEU A 21 4.25 -9.11 -3.68
N GLY A 22 5.39 -9.64 -3.25
CA GLY A 22 6.44 -10.07 -4.17
C GLY A 22 6.07 -11.32 -4.94
N TYR A 23 5.61 -12.36 -4.25
CA TYR A 23 5.31 -13.64 -4.88
C TYR A 23 3.85 -13.75 -5.31
N ASN A 24 2.88 -13.55 -4.40
CA ASN A 24 1.47 -13.78 -4.73
C ASN A 24 0.96 -12.72 -5.72
N ALA A 25 1.18 -11.43 -5.49
CA ALA A 25 0.66 -10.37 -6.37
C ALA A 25 1.54 -10.15 -7.60
N TRP A 26 2.83 -9.83 -7.41
CA TRP A 26 3.67 -9.33 -8.51
C TRP A 26 4.34 -10.42 -9.34
N THR A 27 4.36 -11.67 -8.86
CA THR A 27 4.89 -12.81 -9.64
C THR A 27 3.77 -13.68 -10.15
N ARG A 28 3.10 -14.41 -9.26
CA ARG A 28 2.06 -15.38 -9.62
C ARG A 28 0.81 -14.69 -10.17
N GLY A 29 0.29 -13.69 -9.45
CA GLY A 29 -0.91 -12.95 -9.83
C GLY A 29 -0.72 -12.19 -11.15
N ALA A 30 0.39 -11.48 -11.31
CA ALA A 30 0.71 -10.80 -12.54
C ALA A 30 0.81 -11.77 -13.74
N ALA A 31 1.32 -12.99 -13.55
CA ALA A 31 1.33 -14.01 -14.59
C ALA A 31 -0.08 -14.47 -14.98
N GLN A 32 -0.98 -14.64 -13.99
CA GLN A 32 -2.38 -14.97 -14.22
C GLN A 32 -3.12 -13.84 -14.96
N LEU A 33 -2.94 -12.59 -14.52
CA LEU A 33 -3.55 -11.42 -15.14
C LEU A 33 -3.10 -11.23 -16.59
N ARG A 34 -1.80 -11.41 -16.90
CA ARG A 34 -1.30 -11.35 -18.27
C ARG A 34 -1.89 -12.46 -19.16
N ALA A 35 -2.05 -13.67 -18.61
CA ALA A 35 -2.65 -14.77 -19.35
C ALA A 35 -4.14 -14.54 -19.66
N ALA A 36 -4.86 -13.88 -18.75
CA ALA A 36 -6.26 -13.56 -18.92
C ALA A 36 -6.51 -12.35 -19.84
N SER A 37 -5.57 -11.39 -19.90
CA SER A 37 -5.66 -10.18 -20.72
C SER A 37 -4.36 -10.00 -21.52
N PRO A 38 -4.28 -10.54 -22.74
CA PRO A 38 -3.07 -10.46 -23.58
C PRO A 38 -2.80 -9.05 -24.13
N ASP A 39 -3.74 -8.11 -23.98
CA ASP A 39 -3.53 -6.71 -24.36
C ASP A 39 -2.58 -6.04 -23.35
N THR A 40 -1.35 -5.82 -23.79
CA THR A 40 -0.30 -5.17 -22.98
C THR A 40 -0.29 -3.64 -23.09
N SER A 41 -1.27 -3.06 -23.77
CA SER A 41 -1.34 -1.60 -23.97
C SER A 41 -1.76 -0.85 -22.69
N LEU A 42 -2.43 -1.53 -21.76
CA LEU A 42 -2.89 -0.96 -20.49
C LEU A 42 -2.12 -1.55 -19.30
N PRO A 43 -1.85 -0.74 -18.26
CA PRO A 43 -1.30 -1.24 -17.01
C PRO A 43 -2.19 -2.32 -16.40
N LEU A 44 -1.58 -3.38 -15.84
CA LEU A 44 -2.32 -4.40 -15.11
C LEU A 44 -2.94 -3.80 -13.84
N SER A 45 -4.24 -4.02 -13.68
CA SER A 45 -4.96 -3.72 -12.44
C SER A 45 -4.67 -4.81 -11.41
N TRP A 46 -3.58 -4.65 -10.66
CA TRP A 46 -3.10 -5.60 -9.65
C TRP A 46 -3.63 -5.32 -8.24
N LEU A 47 -4.10 -4.09 -8.00
CA LEU A 47 -4.74 -3.65 -6.78
C LEU A 47 -6.24 -3.48 -7.03
N VAL A 48 -7.07 -3.96 -6.10
CA VAL A 48 -8.53 -3.90 -6.17
C VAL A 48 -9.07 -2.99 -5.09
N GLU A 49 -9.91 -2.05 -5.47
CA GLU A 49 -10.73 -1.31 -4.52
C GLU A 49 -11.93 -2.16 -4.09
N LEU A 50 -12.02 -2.45 -2.80
CA LEU A 50 -13.20 -3.10 -2.25
C LEU A 50 -14.31 -2.07 -2.11
N ALA A 51 -15.38 -2.25 -2.86
CA ALA A 51 -16.54 -1.39 -2.75
C ALA A 51 -17.21 -1.53 -1.37
N PRO A 52 -17.78 -0.46 -0.81
CA PRO A 52 -18.67 -0.57 0.34
C PRO A 52 -19.76 -1.61 0.05
N ALA A 53 -19.84 -2.64 0.89
CA ALA A 53 -20.75 -3.75 0.67
C ALA A 53 -21.75 -3.88 1.81
N ALA A 54 -22.93 -4.39 1.50
CA ALA A 54 -24.00 -4.59 2.47
C ALA A 54 -23.73 -5.70 3.48
N SER A 55 -22.73 -6.57 3.24
CA SER A 55 -22.35 -7.65 4.17
C SER A 55 -20.93 -8.12 3.97
N LEU A 56 -20.34 -8.71 5.02
CA LEU A 56 -19.02 -9.36 4.95
C LEU A 56 -19.01 -10.56 4.00
N GLU A 57 -20.13 -11.24 3.81
CA GLU A 57 -20.26 -12.32 2.85
C GLU A 57 -20.04 -11.81 1.42
N THR A 58 -20.62 -10.66 1.07
CA THR A 58 -20.41 -10.01 -0.22
C THR A 58 -18.94 -9.62 -0.42
N VAL A 59 -18.29 -9.06 0.62
CA VAL A 59 -16.86 -8.73 0.59
C VAL A 59 -16.02 -9.98 0.39
N SER A 60 -16.32 -11.05 1.14
CA SER A 60 -15.62 -12.35 1.04
C SER A 60 -15.74 -12.95 -0.36
N ALA A 61 -16.94 -12.90 -0.96
CA ALA A 61 -17.17 -13.38 -2.31
C ALA A 61 -16.40 -12.55 -3.36
N GLN A 62 -16.36 -11.21 -3.19
CA GLN A 62 -15.55 -10.34 -4.04
C GLN A 62 -14.06 -10.68 -3.94
N ILE A 63 -13.50 -10.76 -2.74
CA ILE A 63 -12.08 -11.12 -2.53
C ILE A 63 -11.77 -12.46 -3.16
N SER A 64 -12.63 -13.48 -2.94
CA SER A 64 -12.45 -14.82 -3.50
C SER A 64 -12.39 -14.83 -5.02
N ARG A 65 -13.26 -14.06 -5.67
CA ARG A 65 -13.29 -13.93 -7.14
C ARG A 65 -12.03 -13.22 -7.65
N GLU A 66 -11.70 -12.05 -7.10
CA GLU A 66 -10.53 -11.28 -7.53
C GLU A 66 -9.22 -12.05 -7.33
N ARG A 67 -9.12 -12.79 -6.20
CA ARG A 67 -7.98 -13.67 -5.92
C ARG A 67 -7.86 -14.81 -6.93
N ALA A 68 -8.98 -15.40 -7.35
CA ALA A 68 -8.99 -16.43 -8.39
C ALA A 68 -8.50 -15.89 -9.74
N ASP A 69 -8.76 -14.60 -10.02
CA ASP A 69 -8.29 -13.90 -11.21
C ASP A 69 -6.82 -13.44 -11.12
N GLY A 70 -6.18 -13.59 -9.95
CA GLY A 70 -4.76 -13.23 -9.76
C GLY A 70 -4.52 -11.89 -9.05
N ARG A 71 -5.55 -11.30 -8.42
CA ARG A 71 -5.44 -10.06 -7.63
C ARG A 71 -5.36 -10.38 -6.16
N TYR A 72 -4.27 -9.99 -5.53
CA TYR A 72 -3.95 -10.32 -4.14
C TYR A 72 -3.79 -9.10 -3.22
N VAL A 73 -3.99 -7.88 -3.75
CA VAL A 73 -3.88 -6.65 -2.97
C VAL A 73 -5.20 -5.91 -3.02
N PHE A 74 -5.71 -5.58 -1.85
CA PHE A 74 -7.03 -4.96 -1.68
C PHE A 74 -6.91 -3.64 -0.92
N HIS A 75 -7.53 -2.60 -1.45
CA HIS A 75 -7.70 -1.31 -0.81
C HIS A 75 -9.14 -1.22 -0.29
N ALA A 76 -9.32 -0.96 1.00
CA ALA A 76 -10.60 -1.02 1.67
C ALA A 76 -10.79 0.14 2.65
N ALA A 77 -12.02 0.60 2.81
CA ALA A 77 -12.42 1.39 3.97
C ALA A 77 -12.81 0.46 5.13
N LEU A 78 -12.77 0.99 6.36
CA LEU A 78 -13.33 0.28 7.50
C LEU A 78 -14.86 0.17 7.30
N PRO A 79 -15.45 -1.01 7.42
CA PRO A 79 -16.89 -1.18 7.25
C PRO A 79 -17.72 -0.34 8.21
N GLU A 80 -18.85 0.17 7.76
CA GLU A 80 -19.81 0.88 8.59
C GLU A 80 -20.45 -0.04 9.64
N ASP A 81 -21.11 0.56 10.66
CA ASP A 81 -21.86 -0.19 11.66
C ASP A 81 -22.99 -0.99 11.02
N GLY A 82 -23.12 -2.26 11.45
CA GLY A 82 -24.15 -3.17 10.95
C GLY A 82 -23.66 -4.17 9.88
N ILE A 83 -22.44 -4.00 9.36
CA ILE A 83 -21.80 -4.98 8.47
C ILE A 83 -20.88 -5.88 9.30
N GLY A 84 -21.45 -6.69 10.17
CA GLY A 84 -20.73 -7.46 11.17
C GLY A 84 -20.14 -6.58 12.29
N THR A 85 -19.55 -7.23 13.30
CA THR A 85 -18.70 -6.49 14.25
C THR A 85 -17.38 -6.17 13.53
N GLY A 86 -16.71 -5.06 13.85
CA GLY A 86 -15.39 -4.77 13.25
C GLY A 86 -14.36 -5.89 13.53
N THR A 87 -14.61 -6.73 14.53
CA THR A 87 -13.85 -7.96 14.80
C THR A 87 -14.02 -9.00 13.69
N ASP A 88 -15.21 -9.12 13.10
CA ASP A 88 -15.49 -10.06 12.01
C ASP A 88 -14.78 -9.65 10.73
N PHE A 89 -14.63 -8.34 10.47
CA PHE A 89 -13.86 -7.84 9.34
C PHE A 89 -12.36 -8.22 9.45
N PHE A 90 -11.75 -8.08 10.62
CA PHE A 90 -10.37 -8.52 10.82
C PHE A 90 -10.21 -10.05 10.80
N ALA A 91 -11.26 -10.80 11.20
CA ALA A 91 -11.29 -12.25 11.00
C ALA A 91 -11.31 -12.62 9.51
N LEU A 92 -12.07 -11.86 8.71
CA LEU A 92 -12.09 -12.03 7.25
C LEU A 92 -10.71 -11.74 6.64
N ILE A 93 -10.04 -10.65 7.02
CA ILE A 93 -8.67 -10.34 6.56
C ILE A 93 -7.71 -11.50 6.86
N ARG A 94 -7.76 -12.06 8.08
CA ARG A 94 -6.92 -13.22 8.44
C ARG A 94 -7.24 -14.46 7.63
N HIS A 95 -8.49 -14.67 7.25
CA HIS A 95 -8.89 -15.80 6.42
C HIS A 95 -8.22 -15.77 5.04
N PHE A 96 -8.00 -14.58 4.50
CA PHE A 96 -7.27 -14.36 3.24
C PHE A 96 -5.81 -14.01 3.50
N GLY A 97 -5.10 -14.82 4.27
CA GLY A 97 -3.72 -14.56 4.70
C GLY A 97 -2.67 -14.52 3.58
N ASP A 98 -3.01 -14.94 2.38
CA ASP A 98 -2.19 -14.85 1.17
C ASP A 98 -2.46 -13.56 0.33
N CYS A 99 -3.35 -12.70 0.81
CA CYS A 99 -3.66 -11.39 0.25
C CYS A 99 -3.19 -10.28 1.21
N ASP A 100 -2.90 -9.10 0.69
CA ASP A 100 -2.61 -7.90 1.49
C ASP A 100 -3.80 -6.94 1.45
N PHE A 101 -4.04 -6.28 2.58
CA PHE A 101 -5.13 -5.32 2.75
C PHE A 101 -4.59 -3.97 3.19
N LEU A 102 -4.91 -2.93 2.42
CA LEU A 102 -4.61 -1.54 2.72
C LEU A 102 -5.89 -0.88 3.24
N LEU A 103 -5.94 -0.61 4.54
CA LEU A 103 -7.12 -0.05 5.19
C LEU A 103 -7.03 1.48 5.24
N ASP A 104 -7.84 2.12 4.40
CA ASP A 104 -7.88 3.57 4.25
C ASP A 104 -8.84 4.20 5.27
N LEU A 105 -8.31 5.01 6.15
CA LEU A 105 -9.08 5.71 7.18
C LEU A 105 -9.53 7.12 6.76
N GLU A 106 -9.13 7.60 5.57
CA GLU A 106 -9.70 8.83 5.00
C GLU A 106 -11.15 8.62 4.53
N LYS A 107 -11.46 7.40 4.11
CA LYS A 107 -12.77 6.99 3.60
C LYS A 107 -13.79 6.64 4.69
N THR A 108 -13.45 6.86 5.96
CA THR A 108 -14.33 6.52 7.08
C THR A 108 -14.31 7.61 8.15
N ASP A 109 -15.47 7.95 8.69
CA ASP A 109 -15.60 8.86 9.84
C ASP A 109 -15.26 8.18 11.17
N ARG A 110 -14.95 6.90 11.15
CA ARG A 110 -14.70 6.06 12.32
C ARG A 110 -13.27 5.58 12.37
N LEU A 111 -12.72 5.58 13.58
CA LEU A 111 -11.46 4.91 13.86
C LEU A 111 -11.73 3.55 14.51
N PRO A 112 -10.84 2.57 14.32
CA PRO A 112 -10.91 1.31 15.02
C PRO A 112 -10.91 1.53 16.54
N SER A 113 -11.80 0.84 17.26
CA SER A 113 -11.77 0.79 18.74
C SER A 113 -10.55 -0.02 19.21
N SER A 114 -10.17 0.14 20.49
CA SER A 114 -9.07 -0.65 21.07
C SER A 114 -9.30 -2.17 20.99
N GLY A 115 -10.56 -2.62 21.01
CA GLY A 115 -10.90 -4.04 20.77
C GLY A 115 -10.63 -4.48 19.34
N GLN A 116 -10.97 -3.65 18.37
CA GLN A 116 -10.72 -3.88 16.95
C GLN A 116 -9.22 -3.85 16.64
N LEU A 117 -8.45 -2.95 17.27
CA LEU A 117 -6.99 -2.91 17.11
C LEU A 117 -6.30 -4.17 17.64
N LYS A 118 -6.80 -4.76 18.74
CA LYS A 118 -6.31 -6.07 19.23
C LYS A 118 -6.56 -7.20 18.22
N GLU A 119 -7.68 -7.17 17.51
CA GLU A 119 -7.94 -8.13 16.43
C GLU A 119 -7.11 -7.82 15.19
N ALA A 120 -6.93 -6.55 14.84
CA ALA A 120 -6.03 -6.11 13.76
C ALA A 120 -4.59 -6.56 14.01
N ALA A 121 -4.10 -6.52 15.25
CA ALA A 121 -2.75 -6.97 15.62
C ALA A 121 -2.51 -8.48 15.41
N ARG A 122 -3.57 -9.26 15.17
CA ARG A 122 -3.45 -10.67 14.78
C ARG A 122 -3.35 -10.86 13.27
N CYS A 123 -3.51 -9.79 12.49
CA CYS A 123 -3.38 -9.82 11.04
C CYS A 123 -1.93 -9.55 10.65
N THR A 124 -1.32 -10.43 9.87
CA THR A 124 0.05 -10.24 9.36
C THR A 124 0.06 -9.64 7.94
N ASN A 125 -1.10 -9.31 7.41
CA ASN A 125 -1.35 -8.91 6.04
C ASN A 125 -2.20 -7.62 5.95
N LEU A 126 -2.12 -6.77 6.98
CA LEU A 126 -2.88 -5.53 7.11
C LEU A 126 -1.93 -4.33 7.24
N PHE A 127 -2.22 -3.28 6.47
CA PHE A 127 -1.50 -2.01 6.45
C PHE A 127 -2.52 -0.87 6.54
N PHE A 128 -2.26 0.14 7.38
CA PHE A 128 -3.16 1.26 7.55
C PHE A 128 -2.71 2.49 6.76
N LEU A 129 -3.65 3.25 6.22
CA LEU A 129 -3.44 4.56 5.60
C LEU A 129 -4.11 5.61 6.50
N LEU A 130 -3.29 6.44 7.16
CA LEU A 130 -3.76 7.42 8.16
C LEU A 130 -3.73 8.83 7.56
N PRO A 131 -4.89 9.51 7.42
CA PRO A 131 -4.93 10.89 6.95
C PRO A 131 -4.25 11.83 7.96
N PHE A 132 -3.26 12.60 7.49
CA PHE A 132 -2.51 13.56 8.30
C PHE A 132 -3.40 14.68 8.85
N SER A 133 -4.46 15.06 8.14
CA SER A 133 -5.41 16.09 8.54
C SER A 133 -6.19 15.79 9.83
N SER A 134 -6.22 14.52 10.25
CA SER A 134 -7.00 14.07 11.40
C SER A 134 -6.15 13.96 12.67
N SER A 135 -6.41 14.84 13.65
CA SER A 135 -5.77 14.76 14.97
C SER A 135 -6.07 13.45 15.72
N ARG A 136 -7.22 12.82 15.43
CA ARG A 136 -7.59 11.50 15.98
C ARG A 136 -6.70 10.41 15.43
N CYS A 137 -6.30 10.51 14.15
CA CYS A 137 -5.38 9.55 13.52
C CYS A 137 -3.97 9.67 14.10
N ARG A 138 -3.57 10.84 14.62
CA ARG A 138 -2.31 10.98 15.35
C ARG A 138 -2.24 10.08 16.59
N GLN A 139 -3.32 10.04 17.39
CA GLN A 139 -3.37 9.15 18.56
C GLN A 139 -3.38 7.67 18.14
N LEU A 140 -4.10 7.35 17.07
CA LEU A 140 -4.12 6.00 16.51
C LEU A 140 -2.72 5.57 16.04
N ALA A 141 -1.91 6.47 15.46
CA ALA A 141 -0.55 6.17 15.05
C ALA A 141 0.30 5.64 16.22
N ASP A 142 0.19 6.25 17.41
CA ASP A 142 0.90 5.82 18.61
C ASP A 142 0.44 4.40 19.05
N GLU A 143 -0.86 4.09 18.94
CA GLU A 143 -1.39 2.75 19.22
C GLU A 143 -0.91 1.70 18.21
N LEU A 144 -0.87 2.05 16.92
CA LEU A 144 -0.37 1.15 15.87
C LEU A 144 1.12 0.86 16.05
N LEU A 145 1.93 1.86 16.39
CA LEU A 145 3.35 1.67 16.72
C LEU A 145 3.53 0.72 17.91
N ALA A 146 2.76 0.91 18.97
CA ALA A 146 2.81 0.05 20.16
C ALA A 146 2.43 -1.40 19.85
N LEU A 147 1.61 -1.63 18.83
CA LEU A 147 1.18 -2.95 18.37
C LEU A 147 2.07 -3.54 17.26
N GLY A 148 3.06 -2.79 16.77
CA GLY A 148 3.92 -3.20 15.64
C GLY A 148 3.18 -3.30 14.31
N LEU A 149 2.04 -2.61 14.17
CA LEU A 149 1.23 -2.58 12.96
C LEU A 149 1.75 -1.52 11.99
N PRO A 150 1.99 -1.85 10.72
CA PRO A 150 2.49 -0.90 9.74
C PRO A 150 1.40 0.07 9.29
N PHE A 151 1.81 1.31 9.07
CA PHE A 151 0.93 2.33 8.48
C PHE A 151 1.73 3.35 7.67
N ALA A 152 1.05 4.00 6.73
CA ALA A 152 1.54 5.20 6.08
C ALA A 152 0.79 6.42 6.61
N VAL A 153 1.49 7.54 6.74
CA VAL A 153 0.86 8.85 6.91
C VAL A 153 0.50 9.37 5.52
N THR A 154 -0.78 9.61 5.29
CA THR A 154 -1.31 10.05 4.00
C THR A 154 -1.56 11.55 4.03
N PHE A 155 -0.99 12.27 3.09
CA PHE A 155 -1.18 13.70 2.90
C PHE A 155 -1.88 13.96 1.56
N SER A 156 -3.09 14.52 1.62
CA SER A 156 -3.82 14.99 0.45
C SER A 156 -3.36 16.40 0.10
N TYR A 157 -2.80 16.60 -1.11
CA TYR A 157 -2.21 17.86 -1.53
C TYR A 157 -2.98 18.54 -2.66
N ARG A 158 -2.88 19.85 -2.72
CA ARG A 158 -3.43 20.75 -3.76
C ARG A 158 -2.32 21.57 -4.39
N ASP A 159 -2.64 22.37 -5.40
CA ASP A 159 -1.67 23.25 -6.07
C ASP A 159 -0.94 24.18 -5.10
N ALA A 160 -1.62 24.68 -4.08
CA ALA A 160 -1.03 25.57 -3.08
C ALA A 160 0.01 24.88 -2.16
N ASP A 161 -0.02 23.56 -2.09
CA ASP A 161 0.84 22.78 -1.19
C ASP A 161 2.15 22.36 -1.90
N ALA A 162 2.22 22.47 -3.24
CA ALA A 162 3.26 21.86 -4.06
C ALA A 162 4.70 22.29 -3.69
N ASP A 163 4.92 23.59 -3.44
CA ASP A 163 6.25 24.13 -3.17
C ASP A 163 6.81 23.67 -1.82
N GLU A 164 5.94 23.44 -0.84
CA GLU A 164 6.33 23.05 0.51
C GLU A 164 6.23 21.54 0.77
N LEU A 165 5.60 20.79 -0.13
CA LEU A 165 5.27 19.38 0.06
C LEU A 165 6.47 18.52 0.47
N LEU A 166 7.60 18.71 -0.17
CA LEU A 166 8.86 18.01 0.12
C LEU A 166 9.89 18.92 0.84
N SER A 167 9.43 19.96 1.52
CA SER A 167 10.31 20.73 2.39
C SER A 167 10.76 19.86 3.58
N PRO A 168 11.98 20.05 4.10
CA PRO A 168 12.44 19.28 5.28
C PRO A 168 11.49 19.42 6.47
N ARG A 169 10.97 20.64 6.70
CA ARG A 169 10.05 20.91 7.80
C ARG A 169 8.76 20.08 7.69
N HIS A 170 8.16 20.06 6.50
CA HIS A 170 6.90 19.32 6.30
C HIS A 170 7.13 17.81 6.41
N ILE A 171 8.20 17.29 5.82
CA ILE A 171 8.55 15.87 5.94
C ILE A 171 8.85 15.49 7.39
N ASP A 172 9.56 16.31 8.16
CA ASP A 172 9.82 16.05 9.58
C ASP A 172 8.52 16.02 10.39
N GLU A 173 7.56 16.87 10.05
CA GLU A 173 6.23 16.89 10.69
C GLU A 173 5.47 15.59 10.41
N LEU A 174 5.43 15.12 9.16
CA LEU A 174 4.83 13.83 8.80
C LEU A 174 5.54 12.67 9.50
N LEU A 175 6.88 12.67 9.50
CA LEU A 175 7.71 11.64 10.15
C LEU A 175 7.57 11.64 11.68
N SER A 176 7.12 12.75 12.29
CA SER A 176 6.86 12.81 13.73
C SER A 176 5.78 11.82 14.18
N TRP A 177 4.97 11.29 13.27
CA TRP A 177 3.99 10.23 13.55
C TRP A 177 4.63 8.84 13.73
N GLY A 178 5.93 8.72 13.51
CA GLY A 178 6.69 7.49 13.75
C GLY A 178 6.76 6.54 12.55
N SER A 179 5.90 6.68 11.54
CA SER A 179 5.94 5.84 10.34
C SER A 179 7.09 6.22 9.40
N PRO A 180 7.77 5.24 8.81
CA PRO A 180 8.70 5.47 7.70
C PRO A 180 8.01 5.53 6.32
N PHE A 181 6.69 5.39 6.24
CA PHE A 181 5.91 5.41 5.00
C PHE A 181 5.10 6.70 4.92
N LEU A 182 5.33 7.48 3.87
CA LEU A 182 4.60 8.72 3.60
C LEU A 182 3.92 8.60 2.24
N SER A 183 2.59 8.71 2.22
CA SER A 183 1.77 8.61 1.02
C SER A 183 1.23 9.98 0.64
N PHE A 184 1.42 10.38 -0.62
CA PHE A 184 0.93 11.63 -1.17
C PHE A 184 -0.18 11.35 -2.18
N VAL A 185 -1.35 11.95 -1.95
CA VAL A 185 -2.55 11.77 -2.75
C VAL A 185 -3.00 13.11 -3.30
N PRO A 186 -3.19 13.27 -4.61
CA PRO A 186 -3.70 14.52 -5.16
C PRO A 186 -5.15 14.73 -4.72
N ALA A 187 -5.49 15.94 -4.26
CA ALA A 187 -6.87 16.32 -4.07
C ALA A 187 -7.57 16.42 -5.45
N ALA A 188 -8.88 16.22 -5.48
CA ALA A 188 -9.67 16.29 -6.73
C ALA A 188 -9.52 17.64 -7.48
N SER A 189 -9.14 18.72 -6.78
CA SER A 189 -8.88 20.03 -7.34
C SER A 189 -7.43 20.26 -7.78
N CYS A 190 -6.54 19.28 -7.67
CA CYS A 190 -5.15 19.38 -8.06
C CYS A 190 -5.03 19.47 -9.59
N SER A 191 -4.25 20.44 -10.08
CA SER A 191 -4.02 20.60 -11.52
C SER A 191 -3.11 19.49 -12.07
N PRO A 192 -3.25 19.11 -13.36
CA PRO A 192 -2.36 18.13 -13.99
C PRO A 192 -0.88 18.55 -13.96
N GLN A 193 -0.59 19.85 -13.98
CA GLN A 193 0.76 20.40 -13.90
C GLN A 193 1.38 20.11 -12.53
N THR A 194 0.65 20.44 -11.45
CA THR A 194 1.08 20.16 -10.08
C THR A 194 1.23 18.66 -9.84
N TYR A 195 0.26 17.88 -10.32
CA TYR A 195 0.31 16.42 -10.23
C TYR A 195 1.58 15.82 -10.82
N SER A 196 2.00 16.30 -12.02
CA SER A 196 3.24 15.84 -12.65
C SER A 196 4.48 16.35 -11.91
N ALA A 197 4.51 17.62 -11.52
CA ALA A 197 5.65 18.22 -10.84
C ALA A 197 5.92 17.56 -9.47
N VAL A 198 4.87 17.25 -8.72
CA VAL A 198 4.99 16.54 -7.43
C VAL A 198 5.52 15.11 -7.64
N ASP A 199 5.06 14.43 -8.67
CA ASP A 199 5.55 13.12 -9.03
C ASP A 199 7.04 13.10 -9.35
N ASP A 200 7.49 14.02 -10.19
CA ASP A 200 8.92 14.18 -10.53
C ASP A 200 9.75 14.50 -9.28
N ALA A 201 9.25 15.38 -8.42
CA ALA A 201 9.93 15.73 -7.17
C ALA A 201 10.05 14.56 -6.18
N ILE A 202 9.00 13.73 -6.06
CA ILE A 202 9.03 12.51 -5.25
C ILE A 202 10.04 11.51 -5.81
N LEU A 203 10.07 11.31 -7.13
CA LEU A 203 11.05 10.44 -7.77
C LEU A 203 12.49 10.90 -7.54
N ASP A 204 12.77 12.21 -7.74
CA ASP A 204 14.08 12.79 -7.47
C ASP A 204 14.49 12.59 -6.00
N ALA A 205 13.56 12.85 -5.07
CA ALA A 205 13.82 12.68 -3.65
C ALA A 205 14.14 11.22 -3.28
N ARG A 206 13.46 10.24 -3.90
CA ARG A 206 13.75 8.81 -3.76
C ARG A 206 15.12 8.43 -4.32
N MET A 207 15.40 8.84 -5.55
CA MET A 207 16.67 8.56 -6.22
C MET A 207 17.87 9.08 -5.44
N ARG A 208 17.72 10.25 -4.84
CA ARG A 208 18.77 10.87 -4.01
C ARG A 208 18.73 10.46 -2.55
N GLN A 209 17.79 9.66 -2.15
CA GLN A 209 17.58 9.25 -0.74
C GLN A 209 17.54 10.44 0.23
N ARG A 210 16.84 11.52 -0.16
CA ARG A 210 16.83 12.79 0.57
C ARG A 210 16.25 12.68 1.97
N PHE A 211 15.35 11.74 2.21
CA PHE A 211 14.64 11.58 3.46
C PHE A 211 14.73 10.14 4.00
N PRO A 212 14.70 9.95 5.32
CA PRO A 212 14.71 8.62 5.93
C PRO A 212 13.32 7.95 5.87
N ALA A 213 12.61 8.10 4.75
CA ALA A 213 11.26 7.63 4.52
C ALA A 213 11.09 7.03 3.13
N LEU A 214 10.12 6.12 2.99
CA LEU A 214 9.59 5.72 1.71
C LEU A 214 8.46 6.68 1.33
N LEU A 215 8.74 7.54 0.36
CA LEU A 215 7.74 8.44 -0.20
C LEU A 215 6.94 7.67 -1.25
N ILE A 216 5.62 7.76 -1.24
CA ILE A 216 4.72 7.08 -2.16
C ILE A 216 3.84 8.14 -2.82
N HIS A 217 3.87 8.23 -4.15
CA HIS A 217 2.85 8.96 -4.90
C HIS A 217 1.77 7.97 -5.29
N TRP A 218 0.65 7.96 -4.55
CA TRP A 218 -0.30 6.85 -4.53
C TRP A 218 -0.71 6.36 -5.92
N GLU A 219 -1.38 7.19 -6.70
CA GLU A 219 -1.89 6.80 -8.02
C GLU A 219 -0.77 6.45 -9.01
N LYS A 220 0.28 7.30 -9.06
CA LYS A 220 1.40 7.12 -9.99
C LYS A 220 2.19 5.85 -9.73
N ASP A 221 2.39 5.49 -8.47
CA ASP A 221 3.13 4.28 -8.13
C ASP A 221 2.31 3.03 -8.42
N ILE A 222 0.99 3.06 -8.20
CA ILE A 222 0.09 1.97 -8.61
C ILE A 222 0.16 1.75 -10.13
N ASP A 223 0.06 2.83 -10.91
CA ASP A 223 0.13 2.77 -12.38
C ASP A 223 1.51 2.28 -12.87
N ARG A 224 2.60 2.75 -12.26
CA ARG A 224 3.97 2.30 -12.60
C ARG A 224 4.16 0.81 -12.33
N ILE A 225 3.72 0.35 -11.17
CA ILE A 225 3.77 -1.07 -10.84
C ILE A 225 2.95 -1.85 -11.85
N GLY A 226 1.73 -1.42 -12.15
CA GLY A 226 0.86 -2.03 -13.15
C GLY A 226 1.52 -2.12 -14.53
N ALA A 227 2.17 -1.04 -14.97
CA ALA A 227 2.91 -1.00 -16.25
C ALA A 227 4.11 -1.97 -16.26
N ILE A 228 4.88 -2.02 -15.16
CA ILE A 228 5.99 -2.98 -15.02
C ILE A 228 5.47 -4.41 -15.07
N LEU A 229 4.37 -4.70 -14.36
CA LEU A 229 3.78 -6.02 -14.30
C LEU A 229 3.14 -6.45 -15.64
N SER A 230 2.71 -5.50 -16.48
CA SER A 230 2.17 -5.75 -17.83
C SER A 230 3.25 -6.25 -18.79
N SER A 231 4.50 -5.79 -18.60
CA SER A 231 5.59 -6.17 -19.49
C SER A 231 5.91 -7.65 -19.33
N PRO A 232 6.00 -8.43 -20.42
CA PRO A 232 6.48 -9.79 -20.34
C PRO A 232 7.88 -9.75 -19.72
N ALA A 233 8.08 -10.51 -18.65
CA ALA A 233 9.38 -10.59 -17.98
C ALA A 233 10.44 -10.97 -19.02
N GLN A 234 11.29 -10.03 -19.39
CA GLN A 234 12.52 -10.34 -20.12
C GLN A 234 13.46 -11.03 -19.13
N HIS A 235 13.20 -12.31 -18.85
CA HIS A 235 14.11 -13.17 -18.11
C HIS A 235 15.29 -13.56 -19.01
N SER A 236 16.04 -12.58 -19.47
CA SER A 236 17.41 -12.81 -19.90
C SER A 236 18.35 -12.57 -18.71
N PHE A 237 18.27 -13.41 -17.69
CA PHE A 237 19.47 -13.71 -16.94
C PHE A 237 20.38 -14.50 -17.90
N SER A 238 21.08 -13.77 -18.76
CA SER A 238 22.23 -14.32 -19.44
C SER A 238 23.25 -14.62 -18.33
N SER A 239 23.32 -15.89 -17.92
CA SER A 239 24.44 -16.37 -17.13
C SER A 239 25.72 -15.90 -17.81
N PRO A 240 26.66 -15.27 -17.09
CA PRO A 240 27.95 -14.90 -17.68
C PRO A 240 28.55 -16.19 -18.25
N ARG A 241 28.78 -16.23 -19.57
CA ARG A 241 29.50 -17.32 -20.19
C ARG A 241 30.82 -17.45 -19.46
N LYS A 242 31.03 -18.59 -18.80
CA LYS A 242 32.36 -18.99 -18.34
C LYS A 242 33.23 -18.97 -19.60
N THR A 243 34.09 -18.00 -19.71
CA THR A 243 35.22 -18.05 -20.63
C THR A 243 36.12 -19.15 -20.11
N ASP A 244 36.15 -20.25 -20.86
CA ASP A 244 37.03 -21.36 -20.64
C ASP A 244 38.48 -20.86 -20.82
N PRO A 245 39.39 -20.97 -19.86
CA PRO A 245 40.78 -20.64 -20.05
C PRO A 245 41.52 -21.87 -20.49
N ALA A 246 41.44 -22.17 -21.78
CA ALA A 246 42.31 -23.22 -22.34
C ALA A 246 42.61 -22.96 -23.82
N ARG A 247 43.73 -22.30 -24.09
CA ARG A 247 44.80 -22.82 -24.96
C ARG A 247 45.93 -21.84 -25.06
#